data_c26719ccafdbc92a82054cfd421a3da9
#
_entry.id   c26719ccafdbc92a82054cfd421a3da9
#
_cell.length_a   1.000
_cell.length_b   1.000
_cell.length_c   1.000
_cell.angle_alpha   90.00
_cell.angle_beta   90.00
_cell.angle_gamma   90.00
#
_symmetry.space_group_name_H-M   'P 1'
#
loop_
_entity.id
_entity.type
_entity.pdbx_description
1 polymer ?
#
loop_
_entity_poly.entity_id
_entity_poly.type
_entity_poly.pdbx_seq_one_letter_code
_entity_poly.pdbx_strand_id
1 'polypeptide(L)' 'MIIGYSEQTLWNNIAKQLGEIQSEHDWAVHYKHTGEVECVEDCVRNIMDSCTAILENLEHLKGEKL' A
#
# COMPACT_ATOMS: atom_id res chain seq x y z
N MET A 1 -15.29 19.71 17.20
CA MET A 1 -15.42 18.52 16.39
C MET A 1 -14.13 18.20 15.66
N ILE A 2 -13.71 17.00 15.74
CA ILE A 2 -12.50 16.58 15.05
C ILE A 2 -12.79 16.42 13.57
N ILE A 3 -11.95 16.98 12.76
CA ILE A 3 -12.11 16.88 11.31
C ILE A 3 -11.17 15.87 10.76
N GLY A 4 -10.17 15.50 11.21
CA GLY A 4 -9.22 14.59 10.61
C GLY A 4 -9.73 13.16 10.53
N TYR A 5 -8.89 12.29 10.09
CA TYR A 5 -9.19 10.88 10.01
C TYR A 5 -9.18 10.30 11.42
N SER A 6 -10.12 9.41 11.69
CA SER A 6 -10.06 8.66 12.93
C SER A 6 -8.91 7.65 12.84
N GLU A 7 -8.44 7.22 14.00
CA GLU A 7 -7.40 6.21 14.03
C GLU A 7 -7.85 4.93 13.32
N GLN A 8 -9.10 4.55 13.54
CA GLN A 8 -9.63 3.35 12.89
C GLN A 8 -9.62 3.47 11.37
N THR A 9 -9.98 4.66 10.86
CA THR A 9 -9.97 4.88 9.41
C THR A 9 -8.56 4.74 8.85
N LEU A 10 -7.57 5.27 9.56
CA LEU A 10 -6.19 5.18 9.11
C LEU A 10 -5.73 3.73 9.08
N TRP A 11 -6.07 2.96 10.12
CA TRP A 11 -5.72 1.54 10.13
C TRP A 11 -6.43 0.76 9.04
N ASN A 12 -7.69 1.11 8.75
CA ASN A 12 -8.42 0.46 7.65
C ASN A 12 -7.77 0.76 6.31
N ASN A 13 -7.31 1.99 6.11
CA ASN A 13 -6.61 2.34 4.88
C ASN A 13 -5.31 1.55 4.74
N ILE A 14 -4.58 1.41 5.82
CA ILE A 14 -3.34 0.63 5.81
C ILE A 14 -3.63 -0.83 5.47
N ALA A 15 -4.67 -1.40 6.07
CA ALA A 15 -5.03 -2.79 5.79
C ALA A 15 -5.38 -2.97 4.32
N LYS A 16 -6.13 -2.02 3.75
CA LYS A 16 -6.48 -2.07 2.33
C LYS A 16 -5.24 -2.03 1.45
N GLN A 17 -4.30 -1.15 1.77
CA GLN A 17 -3.07 -1.02 0.99
C GLN A 17 -2.21 -2.28 1.10
N LEU A 18 -2.17 -2.89 2.28
CA LEU A 18 -1.44 -4.15 2.44
C LEU A 18 -2.05 -5.24 1.57
N GLY A 19 -3.38 -5.28 1.47
CA GLY A 19 -4.05 -6.23 0.60
C GLY A 19 -3.71 -6.00 -0.86
N GLU A 20 -3.60 -4.74 -1.27
CA GLU A 20 -3.23 -4.41 -2.64
C GLU A 20 -1.79 -4.84 -2.93
N ILE A 21 -0.90 -4.66 -1.97
CA ILE A 21 0.48 -5.11 -2.11
C ILE A 21 0.53 -6.61 -2.32
N GLN A 22 -0.26 -7.37 -1.56
CA GLN A 22 -0.28 -8.81 -1.71
C GLN A 22 -0.78 -9.23 -3.09
N SER A 23 -1.83 -8.59 -3.59
CA SER A 23 -2.34 -8.88 -4.93
C SER A 23 -1.28 -8.60 -5.98
N GLU A 24 -0.59 -7.47 -5.88
CA GLU A 24 0.46 -7.14 -6.84
C GLU A 24 1.62 -8.11 -6.73
N HIS A 25 1.94 -8.54 -5.51
CA HIS A 25 2.98 -9.54 -5.31
C HIS A 25 2.64 -10.83 -6.04
N ASP A 26 1.39 -11.28 -5.91
CA ASP A 26 0.98 -12.52 -6.54
C ASP A 26 1.06 -12.42 -8.06
N TRP A 27 0.64 -11.29 -8.63
CA TRP A 27 0.76 -11.06 -10.05
C TRP A 27 2.22 -11.00 -10.49
N ALA A 28 3.07 -10.36 -9.67
CA ALA A 28 4.49 -10.26 -10.00
C ALA A 28 5.13 -11.64 -10.07
N VAL A 29 4.77 -12.52 -9.15
CA VAL A 29 5.27 -13.89 -9.17
C VAL A 29 4.83 -14.60 -10.46
N HIS A 30 3.58 -14.40 -10.85
CA HIS A 30 3.07 -14.98 -12.09
C HIS A 30 3.88 -14.48 -13.29
N TYR A 31 4.07 -13.17 -13.39
CA TYR A 31 4.81 -12.59 -14.51
C TYR A 31 6.28 -12.97 -14.49
N LYS A 32 6.84 -13.20 -13.30
CA LYS A 32 8.21 -13.70 -13.19
C LYS A 32 8.32 -15.06 -13.88
N HIS A 33 7.33 -15.92 -13.66
CA HIS A 33 7.33 -17.25 -14.28
C HIS A 33 7.21 -17.18 -15.80
N THR A 34 6.49 -16.22 -16.32
CA THR A 34 6.32 -16.06 -17.76
C THR A 34 7.43 -15.22 -18.39
N GLY A 35 8.29 -14.61 -17.58
CA GLY A 35 9.38 -13.80 -18.07
C GLY A 35 8.99 -12.42 -18.56
N GLU A 36 7.83 -11.94 -18.17
CA GLU A 36 7.34 -10.63 -18.63
C GLU A 36 7.89 -9.53 -17.75
N VAL A 37 9.08 -9.07 -18.12
CA VAL A 37 9.84 -8.11 -17.31
C VAL A 37 9.07 -6.83 -17.03
N GLU A 38 8.43 -6.28 -18.06
CA GLU A 38 7.71 -5.01 -17.90
C GLU A 38 6.50 -5.16 -17.00
N CYS A 39 5.85 -6.31 -17.04
CA CYS A 39 4.72 -6.55 -16.15
C CYS A 39 5.17 -6.66 -14.71
N VAL A 40 6.32 -7.31 -14.46
CA VAL A 40 6.88 -7.37 -13.12
C VAL A 40 7.21 -5.95 -12.65
N GLU A 41 7.79 -5.14 -13.52
CA GLU A 41 8.14 -3.77 -13.18
C GLU A 41 6.90 -2.97 -12.78
N ASP A 42 5.80 -3.12 -13.55
CA ASP A 42 4.57 -2.42 -13.24
C ASP A 42 4.02 -2.83 -11.88
N CYS A 43 4.07 -4.13 -11.58
CA CYS A 43 3.62 -4.62 -10.28
C CYS A 43 4.47 -4.01 -9.15
N VAL A 44 5.78 -3.94 -9.35
CA VAL A 44 6.66 -3.37 -8.34
C VAL A 44 6.35 -1.89 -8.13
N ARG A 45 6.09 -1.15 -9.20
CA ARG A 45 5.74 0.26 -9.07
C ARG A 45 4.44 0.44 -8.29
N ASN A 46 3.45 -0.43 -8.55
CA ASN A 46 2.20 -0.38 -7.82
C ASN A 46 2.42 -0.68 -6.34
N ILE A 47 3.31 -1.63 -6.04
CA ILE A 47 3.67 -1.93 -4.66
C ILE A 47 4.30 -0.71 -4.00
N MET A 48 5.19 -0.02 -4.71
CA MET A 48 5.82 1.18 -4.18
C MET A 48 4.78 2.26 -3.88
N ASP A 49 3.82 2.45 -4.77
CA ASP A 49 2.77 3.43 -4.55
C ASP A 49 1.95 3.09 -3.31
N SER A 50 1.62 1.81 -3.13
CA SER A 50 0.89 1.37 -1.95
C SER A 50 1.73 1.59 -0.69
N CYS A 51 3.03 1.33 -0.76
CA CYS A 51 3.92 1.57 0.37
C CYS A 51 3.94 3.06 0.74
N THR A 52 3.98 3.94 -0.26
CA THR A 52 3.95 5.37 -0.01
C THR A 52 2.66 5.77 0.70
N ALA A 53 1.52 5.22 0.24
CA ALA A 53 0.25 5.51 0.86
C ALA A 53 0.22 5.03 2.32
N ILE A 54 0.79 3.85 2.57
CA ILE A 54 0.87 3.33 3.94
C ILE A 54 1.71 4.25 4.81
N LEU A 55 2.84 4.70 4.31
CA LEU A 55 3.70 5.61 5.07
C LEU A 55 2.99 6.92 5.39
N GLU A 56 2.19 7.43 4.46
CA GLU A 56 1.42 8.64 4.70
C GLU A 56 0.40 8.43 5.82
N ASN A 57 -0.28 7.30 5.80
CA ASN A 57 -1.23 6.99 6.87
C ASN A 57 -0.53 6.84 8.22
N LEU A 58 0.66 6.22 8.21
CA LEU A 58 1.43 6.08 9.44
C LEU A 58 1.88 7.44 9.97
N GLU A 59 2.22 8.37 9.08
CA GLU A 59 2.57 9.72 9.50
C GLU A 59 1.40 10.41 10.19
N HIS A 60 0.20 10.23 9.65
CA HIS A 60 -0.99 10.77 10.29
C HIS A 60 -1.20 10.16 11.67
N LEU A 61 -0.98 8.83 11.80
CA LEU A 61 -1.12 8.18 13.10
C LEU A 61 -0.11 8.73 14.10
N LYS A 62 1.11 8.97 13.66
CA LYS A 62 2.14 9.56 14.53
C LYS A 62 1.78 10.99 14.91
N GLY A 63 1.31 11.75 13.93
CA GLY A 63 0.93 13.13 14.18
C GLY A 63 -0.22 13.26 15.14
N GLU A 64 -1.14 12.31 15.12
CA GLU A 64 -2.28 12.32 16.03
C GLU A 64 -1.85 12.23 17.48
N LYS A 65 -0.67 11.75 17.73
CA LYS A 65 -0.18 11.58 19.09
C LYS A 65 0.49 12.84 19.64
N LEU A 66 0.66 13.81 18.82
CA LEU A 66 1.22 15.08 19.25
C LEU A 66 0.14 15.96 19.84
#